data_2c5e871222593f9d3f22c21e42856217
#
_entry.id   2c5e871222593f9d3f22c21e42856217
#
_cell.length_a   1.000
_cell.length_b   1.000
_cell.length_c   1.000
_cell.angle_alpha   90.00
_cell.angle_beta   90.00
_cell.angle_gamma   90.00
#
_symmetry.space_group_name_H-M   'P 1'
#
loop_
_entity.id
_entity.type
_entity.pdbx_description
1 polymer ?
#
loop_
_entity_poly.entity_id
_entity_poly.type
_entity_poly.pdbx_seq_one_letter_code
_entity_poly.pdbx_strand_id
1 'polypeptide(L)'
;MQTQLQIGSISDGTLKTEDIGNNLIWHMDRLDLDTNDLNTFNKLKKEFSDEIEHLEESEEEYSEKLENIFDEIKEIADNYTPDYCYLGMHQDDGDDFGVWVVSELFEDTTQGSYDGCVYRSTIATNGVRSEHIPAEYTHYLAVNDHGNCTLWARNGDTDTWKVCWSVV
;
A
#
# COMPACT_ATOMS: atom_id res chain seq x y z
N MET A 1 -16.72 -3.06 -3.57
CA MET A 1 -15.72 -2.04 -3.28
C MET A 1 -14.42 -2.73 -2.89
N GLN A 2 -13.28 -2.11 -3.10
CA GLN A 2 -11.97 -2.67 -2.70
C GLN A 2 -11.77 -2.43 -1.20
N THR A 3 -11.12 -3.37 -0.52
CA THR A 3 -10.84 -3.26 0.93
C THR A 3 -9.43 -2.74 1.22
N GLN A 4 -8.58 -2.62 0.20
CA GLN A 4 -7.20 -2.17 0.29
C GLN A 4 -6.78 -1.42 -0.98
N LEU A 5 -5.78 -0.55 -0.86
CA LEU A 5 -5.10 0.07 -1.98
C LEU A 5 -4.44 -0.99 -2.88
N GLN A 6 -4.29 -0.68 -4.16
CA GLN A 6 -3.58 -1.55 -5.10
C GLN A 6 -2.09 -1.23 -5.09
N ILE A 7 -1.26 -2.27 -5.18
CA ILE A 7 0.19 -2.11 -5.36
C ILE A 7 0.47 -1.52 -6.74
N GLY A 8 1.36 -0.53 -6.77
CA GLY A 8 1.79 0.19 -7.96
C GLY A 8 1.67 1.70 -7.82
N SER A 9 1.97 2.41 -8.89
CA SER A 9 1.93 3.86 -8.97
C SER A 9 0.52 4.41 -8.76
N ILE A 10 0.42 5.45 -7.94
CA ILE A 10 -0.77 6.29 -7.74
C ILE A 10 -0.59 7.63 -8.47
N SER A 11 0.63 8.20 -8.42
CA SER A 11 0.97 9.45 -9.06
C SER A 11 2.42 9.41 -9.51
N ASP A 12 2.67 9.63 -10.80
CA ASP A 12 3.99 9.56 -11.43
C ASP A 12 4.35 10.89 -12.09
N GLY A 13 5.66 11.22 -12.07
CA GLY A 13 6.23 12.38 -12.77
C GLY A 13 5.90 13.74 -12.15
N THR A 14 5.47 13.78 -10.90
CA THR A 14 5.19 15.03 -10.17
C THR A 14 5.59 14.94 -8.70
N LEU A 15 6.09 16.06 -8.17
CA LEU A 15 6.36 16.26 -6.73
C LEU A 15 5.37 17.24 -6.10
N LYS A 16 4.36 17.70 -6.85
CA LYS A 16 3.38 18.63 -6.35
C LYS A 16 2.36 17.92 -5.47
N THR A 17 2.22 18.38 -4.24
CA THR A 17 1.27 17.84 -3.25
C THR A 17 -0.17 17.84 -3.76
N GLU A 18 -0.56 18.86 -4.54
CA GLU A 18 -1.89 18.95 -5.17
C GLU A 18 -2.17 17.79 -6.12
N ASP A 19 -1.20 17.43 -6.99
CA ASP A 19 -1.35 16.35 -7.97
C ASP A 19 -1.38 14.99 -7.28
N ILE A 20 -0.41 14.76 -6.37
CA ILE A 20 -0.31 13.52 -5.61
C ILE A 20 -1.56 13.31 -4.75
N GLY A 21 -1.99 14.37 -4.05
CA GLY A 21 -3.16 14.31 -3.17
C GLY A 21 -4.46 14.05 -3.94
N ASN A 22 -4.67 14.70 -5.09
CA ASN A 22 -5.84 14.45 -5.94
C ASN A 22 -5.87 12.99 -6.45
N ASN A 23 -4.71 12.46 -6.84
CA ASN A 23 -4.61 11.07 -7.29
C ASN A 23 -4.86 10.08 -6.13
N LEU A 24 -4.29 10.32 -4.94
CA LEU A 24 -4.54 9.51 -3.76
C LEU A 24 -6.03 9.52 -3.37
N ILE A 25 -6.67 10.70 -3.34
CA ILE A 25 -8.10 10.86 -3.06
C ILE A 25 -8.94 10.04 -4.05
N TRP A 26 -8.59 10.06 -5.35
CA TRP A 26 -9.28 9.28 -6.36
C TRP A 26 -9.20 7.76 -6.11
N HIS A 27 -8.07 7.25 -5.59
CA HIS A 27 -7.92 5.85 -5.20
C HIS A 27 -8.72 5.53 -3.93
N MET A 28 -8.67 6.42 -2.92
CA MET A 28 -9.40 6.28 -1.66
C MET A 28 -10.92 6.27 -1.83
N ASP A 29 -11.46 7.06 -2.76
CA ASP A 29 -12.90 7.10 -3.09
C ASP A 29 -13.48 5.73 -3.55
N ARG A 30 -12.62 4.76 -3.88
CA ARG A 30 -13.01 3.41 -4.35
C ARG A 30 -12.92 2.36 -3.28
N LEU A 31 -12.37 2.71 -2.12
CA LEU A 31 -12.21 1.81 -0.99
C LEU A 31 -13.50 1.74 -0.16
N ASP A 32 -13.68 0.60 0.49
CA ASP A 32 -14.70 0.39 1.52
C ASP A 32 -14.12 0.81 2.88
N LEU A 33 -14.07 2.14 3.09
CA LEU A 33 -13.55 2.72 4.32
C LEU A 33 -14.51 2.44 5.49
N ASP A 34 -13.97 2.24 6.69
CA ASP A 34 -14.82 2.20 7.86
C ASP A 34 -15.51 3.55 8.11
N THR A 35 -16.58 3.54 8.93
CA THR A 35 -17.43 4.73 9.10
C THR A 35 -16.68 5.93 9.68
N ASN A 36 -15.68 5.69 10.51
CA ASN A 36 -14.90 6.73 11.17
C ASN A 36 -13.92 7.37 10.19
N ASP A 37 -13.17 6.51 9.48
CA ASP A 37 -12.23 6.92 8.43
C ASP A 37 -12.95 7.63 7.27
N LEU A 38 -14.11 7.10 6.85
CA LEU A 38 -14.93 7.72 5.81
C LEU A 38 -15.37 9.15 6.16
N ASN A 39 -15.81 9.37 7.40
CA ASN A 39 -16.24 10.71 7.86
C ASN A 39 -15.06 11.68 7.89
N THR A 40 -13.91 11.24 8.44
CA THR A 40 -12.68 12.05 8.50
C THR A 40 -12.15 12.34 7.10
N PHE A 41 -12.06 11.32 6.27
CA PHE A 41 -11.62 11.44 4.87
C PHE A 41 -12.47 12.42 4.06
N ASN A 42 -13.79 12.35 4.15
CA ASN A 42 -14.68 13.27 3.44
C ASN A 42 -14.49 14.73 3.87
N LYS A 43 -14.21 14.97 5.17
CA LYS A 43 -13.89 16.31 5.68
C LYS A 43 -12.56 16.81 5.10
N LEU A 44 -11.51 15.99 5.19
CA LEU A 44 -10.16 16.33 4.69
C LEU A 44 -10.15 16.54 3.17
N LYS A 45 -10.85 15.71 2.42
CA LYS A 45 -11.01 15.84 0.97
C LYS A 45 -11.59 17.20 0.59
N LYS A 46 -12.60 17.67 1.33
CA LYS A 46 -13.17 18.99 1.11
C LYS A 46 -12.18 20.10 1.47
N GLU A 47 -11.51 20.01 2.62
CA GLU A 47 -10.51 20.98 3.05
C GLU A 47 -9.33 21.06 2.08
N PHE A 48 -8.91 19.92 1.51
CA PHE A 48 -7.87 19.84 0.48
C PHE A 48 -8.26 20.58 -0.80
N SER A 49 -9.49 20.36 -1.27
CA SER A 49 -10.01 21.05 -2.46
C SER A 49 -10.17 22.56 -2.24
N ASP A 50 -10.70 22.96 -1.09
CA ASP A 50 -10.88 24.38 -0.73
C ASP A 50 -9.50 25.10 -0.65
N GLU A 51 -8.45 24.42 -0.19
CA GLU A 51 -7.10 24.97 -0.11
C GLU A 51 -6.42 25.11 -1.47
N ILE A 52 -6.62 24.15 -2.39
CA ILE A 52 -6.13 24.27 -3.78
C ILE A 52 -6.78 25.48 -4.46
N GLU A 53 -8.10 25.66 -4.33
CA GLU A 53 -8.82 26.82 -4.90
C GLU A 53 -8.26 28.14 -4.34
N HIS A 54 -7.95 28.19 -3.03
CA HIS A 54 -7.33 29.36 -2.41
C HIS A 54 -5.93 29.65 -2.96
N LEU A 55 -5.09 28.64 -3.19
CA LEU A 55 -3.76 28.79 -3.78
C LEU A 55 -3.83 29.35 -5.21
N GLU A 56 -4.75 28.81 -6.02
CA GLU A 56 -4.96 29.31 -7.39
C GLU A 56 -5.40 30.76 -7.41
N GLU A 57 -6.27 31.20 -6.48
CA GLU A 57 -6.73 32.60 -6.38
C GLU A 57 -5.66 33.55 -5.85
N SER A 58 -4.78 33.10 -4.94
CA SER A 58 -3.72 33.90 -4.33
C SER A 58 -2.43 33.97 -5.16
N GLU A 59 -2.31 33.13 -6.21
CA GLU A 59 -1.09 32.93 -7.00
C GLU A 59 0.10 32.43 -6.14
N GLU A 60 -0.18 31.74 -5.02
CA GLU A 60 0.83 31.12 -4.17
C GLU A 60 1.20 29.74 -4.70
N GLU A 61 2.49 29.40 -4.69
CA GLU A 61 2.98 28.09 -5.16
C GLU A 61 3.07 27.04 -4.06
N TYR A 62 2.93 27.44 -2.78
CA TYR A 62 3.15 26.58 -1.62
C TYR A 62 2.16 26.87 -0.50
N SER A 63 1.64 25.81 0.12
CA SER A 63 0.83 25.91 1.33
C SER A 63 1.22 24.80 2.32
N GLU A 64 1.76 25.19 3.48
CA GLU A 64 1.98 24.29 4.61
C GLU A 64 0.67 23.61 5.07
N LYS A 65 -0.44 24.33 4.93
CA LYS A 65 -1.76 23.78 5.27
C LYS A 65 -2.17 22.66 4.32
N LEU A 66 -1.89 22.79 3.01
CA LEU A 66 -2.16 21.75 2.01
C LEU A 66 -1.36 20.48 2.32
N GLU A 67 -0.08 20.64 2.68
CA GLU A 67 0.77 19.50 3.07
C GLU A 67 0.25 18.80 4.32
N ASN A 68 -0.13 19.56 5.36
CA ASN A 68 -0.70 18.98 6.57
C ASN A 68 -1.99 18.19 6.30
N ILE A 69 -2.88 18.72 5.44
CA ILE A 69 -4.11 18.01 5.06
C ILE A 69 -3.76 16.73 4.27
N PHE A 70 -2.79 16.81 3.37
CA PHE A 70 -2.31 15.64 2.62
C PHE A 70 -1.74 14.56 3.54
N ASP A 71 -0.94 14.93 4.53
CA ASP A 71 -0.39 13.99 5.51
C ASP A 71 -1.49 13.29 6.32
N GLU A 72 -2.53 14.02 6.75
CA GLU A 72 -3.68 13.43 7.43
C GLU A 72 -4.47 12.46 6.51
N ILE A 73 -4.63 12.78 5.22
CA ILE A 73 -5.23 11.86 4.24
C ILE A 73 -4.36 10.61 4.07
N LYS A 74 -3.05 10.78 3.99
CA LYS A 74 -2.08 9.69 3.88
C LYS A 74 -2.12 8.77 5.11
N GLU A 75 -2.24 9.30 6.32
CA GLU A 75 -2.38 8.50 7.56
C GLU A 75 -3.63 7.59 7.50
N ILE A 76 -4.75 8.09 6.97
CA ILE A 76 -5.93 7.25 6.76
C ILE A 76 -5.63 6.19 5.70
N ALA A 77 -5.01 6.57 4.58
CA ALA A 77 -4.69 5.66 3.48
C ALA A 77 -3.73 4.53 3.90
N ASP A 78 -2.81 4.81 4.82
CA ASP A 78 -1.89 3.81 5.39
C ASP A 78 -2.64 2.65 6.07
N ASN A 79 -3.82 2.88 6.67
CA ASN A 79 -4.65 1.82 7.25
C ASN A 79 -5.20 0.84 6.20
N TYR A 80 -5.22 1.25 4.94
CA TYR A 80 -5.73 0.48 3.79
C TYR A 80 -4.59 0.02 2.86
N THR A 81 -3.36 0.22 3.26
CA THR A 81 -2.18 -0.31 2.56
C THR A 81 -2.05 -1.80 2.84
N PRO A 82 -1.80 -2.65 1.82
CA PRO A 82 -1.64 -4.09 2.02
C PRO A 82 -0.47 -4.44 2.94
N ASP A 83 -0.57 -5.58 3.63
CA ASP A 83 0.50 -6.10 4.48
C ASP A 83 1.84 -6.17 3.73
N TYR A 84 2.92 -5.78 4.41
CA TYR A 84 4.29 -5.72 3.86
C TYR A 84 4.46 -4.77 2.67
N CYS A 85 3.59 -3.78 2.57
CA CYS A 85 3.71 -2.66 1.65
C CYS A 85 3.81 -1.33 2.41
N TYR A 86 4.28 -0.30 1.73
CA TYR A 86 4.27 1.07 2.23
C TYR A 86 3.63 2.01 1.20
N LEU A 87 3.03 3.08 1.68
CA LEU A 87 2.50 4.17 0.86
C LEU A 87 3.50 5.33 0.87
N GLY A 88 4.04 5.68 -0.30
CA GLY A 88 5.05 6.74 -0.39
C GLY A 88 5.74 6.76 -1.73
N MET A 89 6.83 7.51 -1.82
CA MET A 89 7.68 7.57 -3.02
C MET A 89 8.39 6.23 -3.23
N HIS A 90 8.51 5.81 -4.49
CA HIS A 90 9.29 4.63 -4.85
C HIS A 90 10.76 4.82 -4.48
N GLN A 91 11.41 3.78 -3.95
CA GLN A 91 12.81 3.89 -3.44
C GLN A 91 13.82 4.27 -4.52
N ASP A 92 13.61 3.79 -5.74
CA ASP A 92 14.52 4.01 -6.89
C ASP A 92 14.01 5.11 -7.83
N ASP A 93 12.78 5.60 -7.65
CA ASP A 93 12.14 6.62 -8.47
C ASP A 93 11.43 7.64 -7.57
N GLY A 94 12.11 8.73 -7.29
CA GLY A 94 11.72 9.71 -6.26
C GLY A 94 10.53 10.59 -6.66
N ASP A 95 10.00 10.49 -7.89
CA ASP A 95 8.81 11.19 -8.37
C ASP A 95 7.61 10.27 -8.68
N ASP A 96 7.73 8.97 -8.32
CA ASP A 96 6.65 8.00 -8.41
C ASP A 96 6.09 7.68 -7.00
N PHE A 97 4.94 8.27 -6.68
CA PHE A 97 4.21 8.03 -5.43
C PHE A 97 3.21 6.90 -5.61
N GLY A 98 3.23 5.92 -4.70
CA GLY A 98 2.36 4.76 -4.80
C GLY A 98 2.40 3.83 -3.60
N VAL A 99 1.89 2.61 -3.81
CA VAL A 99 1.95 1.51 -2.85
C VAL A 99 3.01 0.52 -3.31
N TRP A 100 4.04 0.33 -2.52
CA TRP A 100 5.22 -0.45 -2.87
C TRP A 100 5.48 -1.56 -1.85
N VAL A 101 5.91 -2.71 -2.35
CA VAL A 101 6.33 -3.82 -1.47
C VAL A 101 7.64 -3.43 -0.78
N VAL A 102 7.74 -3.70 0.52
CA VAL A 102 8.95 -3.45 1.31
C VAL A 102 10.11 -4.28 0.75
N SER A 103 11.20 -3.62 0.34
CA SER A 103 12.33 -4.28 -0.34
C SER A 103 12.97 -5.38 0.49
N GLU A 104 13.05 -5.20 1.79
CA GLU A 104 13.60 -6.16 2.75
C GLU A 104 12.90 -7.52 2.71
N LEU A 105 11.63 -7.55 2.29
CA LEU A 105 10.89 -8.79 2.10
C LEU A 105 11.56 -9.70 1.05
N PHE A 106 12.28 -9.13 0.09
CA PHE A 106 12.98 -9.84 -0.97
C PHE A 106 14.45 -10.09 -0.69
N GLU A 107 15.06 -9.33 0.22
CA GLU A 107 16.51 -9.43 0.52
C GLU A 107 16.84 -10.63 1.38
N ASP A 108 15.91 -11.11 2.20
CA ASP A 108 16.15 -12.27 3.04
C ASP A 108 16.23 -13.55 2.21
N THR A 109 17.46 -14.09 2.11
CA THR A 109 17.78 -15.29 1.32
C THR A 109 17.55 -16.59 2.10
N THR A 110 17.27 -16.51 3.38
CA THR A 110 17.03 -17.68 4.23
C THR A 110 15.56 -18.11 4.18
N GLN A 111 15.30 -19.41 4.17
CA GLN A 111 13.96 -19.93 4.37
C GLN A 111 13.49 -19.56 5.78
N GLY A 112 12.51 -18.67 5.84
CA GLY A 112 11.90 -18.26 7.09
C GLY A 112 12.49 -16.97 7.62
N SER A 113 12.10 -15.86 7.07
CA SER A 113 11.80 -14.65 7.80
C SER A 113 12.21 -13.34 7.14
N TYR A 114 11.31 -12.50 6.94
CA TYR A 114 11.49 -11.08 7.10
C TYR A 114 11.27 -10.73 8.58
N ASP A 115 10.42 -10.87 9.32
CA ASP A 115 10.17 -10.55 10.74
C ASP A 115 9.94 -11.78 11.63
N GLY A 116 10.31 -12.97 11.16
CA GLY A 116 9.97 -14.24 11.80
C GLY A 116 8.56 -14.74 11.50
N CYS A 117 7.77 -14.02 10.71
CA CYS A 117 6.38 -14.35 10.40
C CYS A 117 6.17 -14.81 8.95
N VAL A 118 7.09 -14.46 8.02
CA VAL A 118 7.00 -14.80 6.60
C VAL A 118 7.88 -15.99 6.24
N TYR A 119 7.28 -17.03 5.65
CA TYR A 119 8.01 -18.14 5.04
C TYR A 119 8.20 -17.85 3.55
N ARG A 120 9.44 -17.84 3.07
CA ARG A 120 9.77 -17.60 1.67
C ARG A 120 10.10 -18.90 0.95
N SER A 121 9.60 -19.05 -0.26
CA SER A 121 9.99 -20.16 -1.17
C SER A 121 10.18 -19.65 -2.59
N THR A 122 11.25 -20.10 -3.22
CA THR A 122 11.55 -19.85 -4.65
C THR A 122 10.87 -20.87 -5.57
N ILE A 123 10.16 -21.85 -5.03
CA ILE A 123 9.45 -22.86 -5.83
C ILE A 123 8.14 -22.22 -6.29
N ALA A 124 8.04 -21.99 -7.59
CA ALA A 124 6.79 -21.63 -8.24
C ALA A 124 5.78 -22.76 -8.05
N THR A 125 4.94 -22.63 -7.03
CA THR A 125 3.85 -23.57 -6.80
C THR A 125 2.55 -22.95 -7.27
N ASN A 126 1.75 -23.71 -8.01
CA ASN A 126 0.37 -23.34 -8.35
C ASN A 126 -0.52 -23.39 -7.09
N GLY A 127 -0.12 -22.66 -6.06
CA GLY A 127 -0.81 -22.59 -4.78
C GLY A 127 0.09 -22.95 -3.59
N VAL A 128 -0.35 -22.55 -2.40
CA VAL A 128 0.31 -22.86 -1.14
C VAL A 128 0.09 -24.34 -0.79
N ARG A 129 1.19 -25.06 -0.55
CA ARG A 129 1.13 -26.38 0.09
C ARG A 129 1.36 -26.20 1.58
N SER A 130 0.28 -26.04 2.32
CA SER A 130 0.30 -25.76 3.77
C SER A 130 1.11 -26.77 4.58
N GLU A 131 1.12 -28.02 4.14
CA GLU A 131 1.88 -29.11 4.78
C GLU A 131 3.41 -28.92 4.78
N HIS A 132 3.92 -28.01 3.96
CA HIS A 132 5.35 -27.73 3.87
C HIS A 132 5.76 -26.43 4.59
N ILE A 133 4.77 -25.65 5.10
CA ILE A 133 5.04 -24.40 5.79
C ILE A 133 4.90 -24.63 7.29
N PRO A 134 5.98 -24.42 8.07
CA PRO A 134 5.94 -24.58 9.52
C PRO A 134 4.84 -23.75 10.17
N ALA A 135 4.27 -24.24 11.27
CA ALA A 135 3.07 -23.66 11.89
C ALA A 135 3.30 -22.27 12.50
N GLU A 136 4.55 -21.94 12.81
CA GLU A 136 4.96 -20.64 13.36
C GLU A 136 4.84 -19.48 12.36
N TYR A 137 4.81 -19.77 11.04
CA TYR A 137 4.70 -18.74 10.02
C TYR A 137 3.25 -18.38 9.75
N THR A 138 2.96 -17.08 9.76
CA THR A 138 1.64 -16.52 9.47
C THR A 138 1.47 -16.13 8.01
N HIS A 139 2.58 -15.91 7.30
CA HIS A 139 2.58 -15.53 5.89
C HIS A 139 3.49 -16.44 5.06
N TYR A 140 3.19 -16.51 3.77
CA TYR A 140 3.99 -17.24 2.79
C TYR A 140 4.21 -16.38 1.55
N LEU A 141 5.48 -16.11 1.22
CA LEU A 141 5.88 -15.40 0.02
C LEU A 141 6.36 -16.40 -1.05
N ALA A 142 5.61 -16.51 -2.13
CA ALA A 142 6.01 -17.24 -3.32
C ALA A 142 6.65 -16.28 -4.34
N VAL A 143 7.88 -16.56 -4.75
CA VAL A 143 8.59 -15.81 -5.78
C VAL A 143 8.96 -16.76 -6.89
N ASN A 144 8.59 -16.46 -8.14
CA ASN A 144 8.97 -17.28 -9.28
C ASN A 144 10.30 -16.82 -9.91
N ASP A 145 10.76 -17.52 -10.94
CA ASP A 145 12.01 -17.28 -11.67
C ASP A 145 11.98 -15.99 -12.53
N HIS A 146 10.80 -15.42 -12.75
CA HIS A 146 10.60 -14.15 -13.45
C HIS A 146 10.48 -12.95 -12.51
N GLY A 147 10.57 -13.18 -11.19
CA GLY A 147 10.43 -12.12 -10.19
C GLY A 147 9.00 -11.83 -9.77
N ASN A 148 7.99 -12.47 -10.38
CA ASN A 148 6.62 -12.32 -9.94
C ASN A 148 6.46 -12.89 -8.54
N CYS A 149 5.74 -12.22 -7.67
CA CYS A 149 5.57 -12.63 -6.29
C CYS A 149 4.11 -12.58 -5.84
N THR A 150 3.77 -13.46 -4.93
CA THR A 150 2.45 -13.51 -4.30
C THR A 150 2.63 -13.72 -2.81
N LEU A 151 2.03 -12.87 -2.01
CA LEU A 151 1.94 -13.02 -0.56
C LEU A 151 0.62 -13.65 -0.18
N TRP A 152 0.71 -14.64 0.70
CA TRP A 152 -0.44 -15.34 1.26
C TRP A 152 -0.41 -15.19 2.78
N ALA A 153 -1.58 -15.00 3.40
CA ALA A 153 -1.75 -15.06 4.85
C ALA A 153 -2.49 -16.32 5.27
N ARG A 154 -2.09 -16.90 6.41
CA ARG A 154 -2.78 -18.01 7.05
C ARG A 154 -4.09 -17.52 7.66
N ASN A 155 -5.19 -18.16 7.37
CA ASN A 155 -6.51 -17.77 7.86
C ASN A 155 -6.78 -18.40 9.23
N GLY A 156 -6.35 -17.72 10.29
CA GLY A 156 -6.66 -18.06 11.68
C GLY A 156 -6.49 -19.56 12.02
N ASP A 157 -7.52 -20.12 12.65
CA ASP A 157 -7.55 -21.52 13.12
C ASP A 157 -7.77 -22.57 12.01
N THR A 158 -8.04 -22.12 10.79
CA THR A 158 -8.19 -23.01 9.63
C THR A 158 -6.88 -23.02 8.86
N ASP A 159 -6.31 -24.20 8.60
CA ASP A 159 -5.05 -24.34 7.82
C ASP A 159 -5.26 -23.97 6.33
N THR A 160 -6.01 -22.88 6.10
CA THR A 160 -6.30 -22.30 4.79
C THR A 160 -5.51 -21.02 4.60
N TRP A 161 -5.18 -20.70 3.35
CA TRP A 161 -4.41 -19.52 2.98
C TRP A 161 -5.22 -18.60 2.08
N LYS A 162 -5.11 -17.30 2.34
CA LYS A 162 -5.74 -16.24 1.53
C LYS A 162 -4.64 -15.42 0.87
N VAL A 163 -4.81 -15.09 -0.41
CA VAL A 163 -3.93 -14.13 -1.09
C VAL A 163 -4.13 -12.75 -0.48
N CYS A 164 -3.04 -12.15 -0.01
CA CYS A 164 -2.98 -10.76 0.41
C CYS A 164 -2.83 -9.88 -0.82
N TRP A 165 -1.81 -10.16 -1.63
CA TRP A 165 -1.53 -9.46 -2.89
C TRP A 165 -0.68 -10.30 -3.84
N SER A 166 -0.63 -9.88 -5.10
CA SER A 166 0.22 -10.45 -6.14
C SER A 166 0.76 -9.35 -7.05
N VAL A 167 2.06 -9.43 -7.35
CA VAL A 167 2.76 -8.55 -8.31
C VAL A 167 3.28 -9.41 -9.45
N VAL A 168 3.01 -8.99 -10.70
CA VAL A 168 3.32 -9.72 -11.94
C VAL A 168 4.23 -8.89 -12.82
#